data_bcab36a7d48f1c8777e49be753974c47
#
_entry.id   bcab36a7d48f1c8777e49be753974c47
#
_cell.length_a   1.000
_cell.length_b   1.000
_cell.length_c   1.000
_cell.angle_alpha   90.00
_cell.angle_beta   90.00
_cell.angle_gamma   90.00
#
_symmetry.space_group_name_H-M   'P 1'
#
loop_
_entity.id
_entity.type
_entity.pdbx_description
1 polymer ?
#
loop_
_entity_poly.entity_id
_entity_poly.type
_entity_poly.pdbx_seq_one_letter_code
_entity_poly.pdbx_strand_id
1 'polypeptide(L)'
;MEETKISNSYKIARTLRCRNTRIPGTLGRLTTSMGMVGADIGNITTVHVGHHYSVRDIEVFLDDEEHLTRLKKAIAGVPDVALLEVRDEVLTLHTNGKIRMVSTVPIKSIDTLRKVYTPGVAEVCNLIAKRPFYKDTYTSIPFSVAIVTDGTAILGLGDIGPVAGMPVMEGKAALLEQLVGLSGIPILIDTKDVEQIVATVRHIAPTFGGIHIEDIASPRCFEIEERLQRDLSIPVMHDDQRATAVVTLAALINACKSVGVSLDEAQVGVIGLGAAGLTIAEFIMSYTGKPVLGAARTEASLQRHAVRRGIPSTLDEIMAKADIVVATSGVRDLIKPAMIREGQIILPLSNPYPEIDPELALKAGAALALDGRTVNNLLAYPGLWRGTLDALASRITYDMYRAAALAISGATEQGELVPSPLMPQVHLAVAHAVAKAAMESGVARRTLGPDYFENTDVKADWARAL
;
A
#
# COMPACT_ATOMS: atom_id res chain seq x y z
N MET A 1 -10.11 -12.51 -37.05
CA MET A 1 -9.18 -12.84 -35.98
C MET A 1 -9.88 -12.43 -34.71
N GLU A 2 -10.33 -13.40 -33.91
CA GLU A 2 -10.91 -13.12 -32.60
C GLU A 2 -9.79 -12.54 -31.73
N GLU A 3 -9.98 -11.33 -31.26
CA GLU A 3 -9.12 -10.73 -30.23
C GLU A 3 -9.18 -11.63 -28.99
N THR A 4 -8.06 -12.24 -28.69
CA THR A 4 -7.89 -13.06 -27.50
C THR A 4 -8.14 -12.16 -26.29
N LYS A 5 -9.28 -12.29 -25.64
CA LYS A 5 -9.58 -11.65 -24.37
C LYS A 5 -8.47 -11.97 -23.39
N ILE A 6 -7.61 -11.02 -23.10
CA ILE A 6 -6.74 -11.09 -21.93
C ILE A 6 -7.67 -10.95 -20.72
N SER A 7 -8.11 -12.09 -20.21
CA SER A 7 -8.86 -12.15 -18.96
C SER A 7 -7.95 -11.61 -17.85
N ASN A 8 -8.29 -10.48 -17.29
CA ASN A 8 -7.63 -9.85 -16.14
C ASN A 8 -8.00 -10.55 -14.80
N SER A 9 -8.21 -11.87 -14.84
CA SER A 9 -8.36 -12.68 -13.63
C SER A 9 -7.01 -12.81 -12.93
N TYR A 10 -7.02 -12.85 -11.59
CA TYR A 10 -5.82 -13.09 -10.79
C TYR A 10 -5.22 -14.44 -11.19
N LYS A 11 -4.17 -14.39 -11.98
CA LYS A 11 -3.41 -15.57 -12.37
C LYS A 11 -2.51 -16.00 -11.20
N ILE A 12 -2.47 -17.30 -10.93
CA ILE A 12 -1.48 -17.86 -10.01
C ILE A 12 -0.13 -18.00 -10.74
N ALA A 13 0.93 -17.49 -10.11
CA ALA A 13 2.29 -17.62 -10.62
C ALA A 13 2.93 -18.92 -10.12
N ARG A 14 3.56 -19.67 -11.00
CA ARG A 14 4.32 -20.89 -10.66
C ARG A 14 5.61 -20.93 -11.45
N THR A 15 6.67 -21.42 -10.84
CA THR A 15 7.93 -21.75 -11.53
C THR A 15 8.06 -23.24 -11.71
N LEU A 16 8.15 -23.66 -12.95
CA LEU A 16 8.31 -25.05 -13.35
C LEU A 16 9.77 -25.33 -13.64
N ARG A 17 10.42 -26.16 -12.82
CA ARG A 17 11.76 -26.65 -13.11
C ARG A 17 11.68 -27.85 -14.03
N CYS A 18 12.10 -27.66 -15.27
CA CYS A 18 12.08 -28.69 -16.31
C CYS A 18 13.49 -29.06 -16.72
N ARG A 19 13.74 -30.38 -16.83
CA ARG A 19 14.93 -30.94 -17.50
C ARG A 19 14.55 -31.34 -18.91
N ASN A 20 15.26 -30.87 -19.90
CA ASN A 20 15.08 -31.27 -21.28
C ASN A 20 16.39 -31.70 -21.90
N THR A 21 16.37 -32.71 -22.81
CA THR A 21 17.55 -33.10 -23.59
C THR A 21 18.01 -31.96 -24.47
N ARG A 22 19.32 -31.92 -24.79
CA ARG A 22 19.91 -30.87 -25.64
C ARG A 22 19.77 -31.22 -27.13
N ILE A 23 18.55 -31.59 -27.51
CA ILE A 23 18.17 -31.81 -28.91
C ILE A 23 17.49 -30.51 -29.40
N PRO A 24 17.91 -29.95 -30.58
CA PRO A 24 17.24 -28.81 -31.17
C PRO A 24 15.71 -29.00 -31.26
N GLY A 25 14.96 -27.97 -30.90
CA GLY A 25 13.49 -28.00 -30.91
C GLY A 25 12.83 -28.52 -29.62
N THR A 26 13.54 -29.14 -28.67
CA THR A 26 12.94 -29.68 -27.44
C THR A 26 12.31 -28.58 -26.59
N LEU A 27 12.98 -27.43 -26.41
CA LEU A 27 12.41 -26.28 -25.69
C LEU A 27 11.19 -25.74 -26.44
N GLY A 28 11.23 -25.62 -27.75
CA GLY A 28 10.07 -25.17 -28.54
C GLY A 28 8.86 -26.09 -28.37
N ARG A 29 9.04 -27.43 -28.40
CA ARG A 29 7.95 -28.38 -28.13
C ARG A 29 7.35 -28.19 -26.71
N LEU A 30 8.24 -27.99 -25.72
CA LEU A 30 7.81 -27.76 -24.34
C LEU A 30 6.95 -26.47 -24.22
N THR A 31 7.46 -25.34 -24.72
CA THR A 31 6.72 -24.06 -24.64
C THR A 31 5.45 -24.07 -25.48
N THR A 32 5.45 -24.71 -26.64
CA THR A 32 4.24 -24.91 -27.45
C THR A 32 3.19 -25.71 -26.68
N SER A 33 3.60 -26.84 -26.04
CA SER A 33 2.67 -27.65 -25.24
C SER A 33 2.08 -26.88 -24.07
N MET A 34 2.85 -25.98 -23.43
CA MET A 34 2.36 -25.09 -22.39
C MET A 34 1.34 -24.08 -22.93
N GLY A 35 1.64 -23.44 -24.06
CA GLY A 35 0.74 -22.50 -24.72
C GLY A 35 -0.57 -23.14 -25.19
N MET A 36 -0.53 -24.39 -25.67
CA MET A 36 -1.74 -25.12 -26.13
C MET A 36 -2.77 -25.36 -25.01
N VAL A 37 -2.35 -25.40 -23.75
CA VAL A 37 -3.27 -25.49 -22.59
C VAL A 37 -3.60 -24.12 -21.98
N GLY A 38 -3.16 -23.02 -22.64
CA GLY A 38 -3.49 -21.64 -22.22
C GLY A 38 -2.56 -21.06 -21.17
N ALA A 39 -1.42 -21.70 -20.84
CA ALA A 39 -0.45 -21.14 -19.92
C ALA A 39 0.23 -19.91 -20.52
N ASP A 40 0.24 -18.81 -19.81
CA ASP A 40 1.01 -17.61 -20.13
C ASP A 40 2.43 -17.77 -19.58
N ILE A 41 3.44 -17.67 -20.47
CA ILE A 41 4.83 -17.96 -20.13
C ILE A 41 5.56 -16.66 -19.87
N GLY A 42 6.12 -16.52 -18.66
CA GLY A 42 6.99 -15.43 -18.24
C GLY A 42 8.47 -15.73 -18.56
N ASN A 43 9.33 -15.52 -17.57
CA ASN A 43 10.77 -15.70 -17.70
C ASN A 43 11.16 -17.18 -17.86
N ILE A 44 12.17 -17.43 -18.73
CA ILE A 44 12.82 -18.72 -18.87
C ILE A 44 14.29 -18.57 -18.51
N THR A 45 14.70 -19.14 -17.38
CA THR A 45 16.08 -19.08 -16.89
C THR A 45 16.75 -20.44 -16.99
N THR A 46 17.93 -20.52 -17.61
CA THR A 46 18.70 -21.74 -17.63
C THR A 46 19.51 -21.86 -16.34
N VAL A 47 19.16 -22.86 -15.52
CA VAL A 47 19.78 -23.13 -14.21
C VAL A 47 21.04 -23.98 -14.34
N HIS A 48 21.00 -24.94 -15.26
CA HIS A 48 22.13 -25.84 -15.48
C HIS A 48 22.21 -26.28 -16.95
N VAL A 49 23.43 -26.37 -17.46
CA VAL A 49 23.72 -26.88 -18.79
C VAL A 49 24.71 -28.04 -18.63
N GLY A 50 24.21 -29.28 -18.80
CA GLY A 50 25.01 -30.48 -18.86
C GLY A 50 25.35 -30.87 -20.31
N HIS A 51 26.10 -31.97 -20.51
CA HIS A 51 26.49 -32.44 -21.85
C HIS A 51 25.29 -32.89 -22.69
N HIS A 52 24.28 -33.55 -22.05
CA HIS A 52 23.16 -34.17 -22.76
C HIS A 52 21.82 -33.53 -22.42
N TYR A 53 21.76 -32.69 -21.41
CA TYR A 53 20.50 -32.03 -20.94
C TYR A 53 20.75 -30.62 -20.46
N SER A 54 19.68 -29.85 -20.38
CA SER A 54 19.63 -28.57 -19.69
C SER A 54 18.49 -28.58 -18.68
N VAL A 55 18.69 -27.89 -17.56
CA VAL A 55 17.64 -27.63 -16.58
C VAL A 55 17.24 -26.15 -16.66
N ARG A 56 15.96 -25.90 -16.76
CA ARG A 56 15.41 -24.55 -16.86
C ARG A 56 14.30 -24.36 -15.85
N ASP A 57 14.26 -23.17 -15.28
CA ASP A 57 13.12 -22.64 -14.55
C ASP A 57 12.29 -21.83 -15.52
N ILE A 58 11.02 -22.15 -15.63
CA ILE A 58 10.05 -21.52 -16.52
C ILE A 58 8.94 -20.96 -15.65
N GLU A 59 8.81 -19.65 -15.62
CA GLU A 59 7.72 -18.95 -14.96
C GLU A 59 6.46 -19.06 -15.81
N VAL A 60 5.34 -19.37 -15.17
CA VAL A 60 4.03 -19.48 -15.83
C VAL A 60 2.96 -18.80 -15.00
N PHE A 61 2.01 -18.14 -15.67
CA PHE A 61 0.83 -17.54 -15.07
C PHE A 61 -0.39 -18.34 -15.49
N LEU A 62 -1.15 -18.81 -14.51
CA LEU A 62 -2.25 -19.75 -14.67
C LEU A 62 -3.52 -19.21 -14.03
N ASP A 63 -4.68 -19.63 -14.51
CA ASP A 63 -5.95 -19.14 -13.99
C ASP A 63 -6.25 -19.69 -12.58
N ASP A 64 -5.92 -20.98 -12.35
CA ASP A 64 -6.19 -21.69 -11.09
C ASP A 64 -5.35 -22.98 -10.96
N GLU A 65 -5.51 -23.71 -9.86
CA GLU A 65 -4.82 -24.98 -9.58
C GLU A 65 -5.27 -26.11 -10.53
N GLU A 66 -6.47 -26.05 -11.07
CA GLU A 66 -6.92 -27.01 -12.07
C GLU A 66 -6.19 -26.80 -13.40
N HIS A 67 -5.93 -25.55 -13.77
CA HIS A 67 -5.10 -25.19 -14.90
C HIS A 67 -3.67 -25.71 -14.72
N LEU A 68 -3.09 -25.59 -13.52
CA LEU A 68 -1.78 -26.20 -13.21
C LEU A 68 -1.80 -27.72 -13.40
N THR A 69 -2.87 -28.38 -13.02
CA THR A 69 -3.02 -29.84 -13.21
C THR A 69 -3.04 -30.21 -14.69
N ARG A 70 -3.77 -29.45 -15.53
CA ARG A 70 -3.78 -29.63 -17.00
C ARG A 70 -2.39 -29.39 -17.58
N LEU A 71 -1.69 -28.35 -17.13
CA LEU A 71 -0.34 -28.02 -17.57
C LEU A 71 0.67 -29.13 -17.24
N LYS A 72 0.67 -29.64 -16.00
CA LYS A 72 1.52 -30.80 -15.61
C LYS A 72 1.32 -32.00 -16.53
N LYS A 73 0.07 -32.31 -16.87
CA LYS A 73 -0.26 -33.42 -17.79
C LYS A 73 0.22 -33.14 -19.20
N ALA A 74 0.11 -31.91 -19.69
CA ALA A 74 0.63 -31.51 -20.99
C ALA A 74 2.15 -31.65 -21.10
N ILE A 75 2.88 -31.19 -20.06
CA ILE A 75 4.36 -31.33 -20.00
C ILE A 75 4.79 -32.79 -19.96
N ALA A 76 4.09 -33.63 -19.19
CA ALA A 76 4.38 -35.05 -19.10
C ALA A 76 4.26 -35.79 -20.47
N GLY A 77 3.48 -35.26 -21.39
CA GLY A 77 3.33 -35.77 -22.76
C GLY A 77 4.42 -35.30 -23.73
N VAL A 78 5.34 -34.41 -23.32
CA VAL A 78 6.38 -33.90 -24.21
C VAL A 78 7.60 -34.84 -24.19
N PRO A 79 8.01 -35.45 -25.33
CA PRO A 79 9.18 -36.30 -25.38
C PRO A 79 10.44 -35.54 -24.96
N ASP A 80 11.36 -36.24 -24.30
CA ASP A 80 12.65 -35.69 -23.86
C ASP A 80 12.61 -34.56 -22.84
N VAL A 81 11.46 -34.40 -22.16
CA VAL A 81 11.25 -33.43 -21.10
C VAL A 81 10.82 -34.14 -19.81
N ALA A 82 11.36 -33.71 -18.69
CA ALA A 82 10.91 -34.13 -17.36
C ALA A 82 10.65 -32.89 -16.49
N LEU A 83 9.44 -32.78 -15.93
CA LEU A 83 9.11 -31.85 -14.89
C LEU A 83 9.74 -32.33 -13.58
N LEU A 84 10.70 -31.60 -13.04
CA LEU A 84 11.42 -31.95 -11.80
C LEU A 84 10.74 -31.41 -10.57
N GLU A 85 10.25 -30.16 -10.66
CA GLU A 85 9.74 -29.43 -9.51
C GLU A 85 8.71 -28.40 -9.97
N VAL A 86 7.73 -28.11 -9.13
CA VAL A 86 6.81 -26.98 -9.27
C VAL A 86 6.91 -26.15 -8.02
N ARG A 87 7.31 -24.88 -8.15
CA ARG A 87 7.44 -23.95 -7.04
C ARG A 87 6.36 -22.89 -7.11
N ASP A 88 5.80 -22.57 -5.98
CA ASP A 88 4.99 -21.39 -5.76
C ASP A 88 5.92 -20.24 -5.39
N GLU A 89 6.08 -19.26 -6.29
CA GLU A 89 6.97 -18.12 -6.05
C GLU A 89 6.47 -17.27 -4.89
N VAL A 90 5.15 -17.12 -4.72
CA VAL A 90 4.59 -16.37 -3.61
C VAL A 90 4.97 -17.03 -2.28
N LEU A 91 4.73 -18.33 -2.14
CA LEU A 91 5.12 -19.06 -0.93
C LEU A 91 6.65 -19.09 -0.73
N THR A 92 7.41 -19.20 -1.81
CA THR A 92 8.88 -19.16 -1.76
C THR A 92 9.40 -17.84 -1.21
N LEU A 93 8.87 -16.70 -1.69
CA LEU A 93 9.24 -15.38 -1.21
C LEU A 93 8.83 -15.11 0.25
N HIS A 94 7.84 -15.84 0.76
CA HIS A 94 7.39 -15.74 2.15
C HIS A 94 8.06 -16.73 3.10
N THR A 95 8.86 -17.67 2.58
CA THR A 95 9.53 -18.71 3.40
C THR A 95 10.50 -18.06 4.39
N ASN A 96 10.35 -18.36 5.69
CA ASN A 96 11.09 -17.78 6.81
C ASN A 96 10.86 -16.27 7.05
N GLY A 97 9.76 -15.73 6.54
CA GLY A 97 9.42 -14.30 6.67
C GLY A 97 10.19 -13.37 5.73
N LYS A 98 9.78 -12.12 5.67
CA LYS A 98 10.34 -11.10 4.78
C LYS A 98 11.23 -10.08 5.50
N ILE A 99 11.22 -10.08 6.83
CA ILE A 99 11.94 -9.11 7.65
C ILE A 99 12.79 -9.82 8.70
N ARG A 100 13.86 -9.16 9.09
CA ARG A 100 14.69 -9.52 10.25
C ARG A 100 15.32 -8.27 10.84
N MET A 101 15.60 -8.29 12.15
CA MET A 101 16.36 -7.25 12.79
C MET A 101 17.87 -7.46 12.55
N VAL A 102 18.59 -6.40 12.16
CA VAL A 102 20.02 -6.43 11.87
C VAL A 102 20.72 -5.36 12.71
N SER A 103 21.87 -5.70 13.31
CA SER A 103 22.69 -4.73 14.01
C SER A 103 23.38 -3.78 13.02
N THR A 104 23.32 -2.47 13.29
CA THR A 104 24.03 -1.42 12.54
C THR A 104 25.48 -1.23 12.98
N VAL A 105 25.85 -1.78 14.15
CA VAL A 105 27.20 -1.69 14.72
C VAL A 105 27.87 -3.05 14.72
N PRO A 106 29.02 -3.22 14.07
CA PRO A 106 29.76 -4.47 14.09
C PRO A 106 30.51 -4.64 15.42
N ILE A 107 30.09 -5.61 16.26
CA ILE A 107 30.75 -5.92 17.53
C ILE A 107 31.83 -6.97 17.30
N LYS A 108 33.09 -6.53 17.02
CA LYS A 108 34.21 -7.42 16.67
C LYS A 108 35.33 -7.43 17.72
N SER A 109 35.24 -6.66 18.80
CA SER A 109 36.22 -6.58 19.87
C SER A 109 35.58 -6.38 21.24
N ILE A 110 36.28 -6.75 22.28
CA ILE A 110 35.89 -6.47 23.69
C ILE A 110 35.77 -4.97 23.94
N ASP A 111 36.62 -4.15 23.32
CA ASP A 111 36.53 -2.70 23.42
C ASP A 111 35.21 -2.18 22.82
N THR A 112 34.84 -2.62 21.61
CA THR A 112 33.54 -2.28 21.03
C THR A 112 32.39 -2.77 21.89
N LEU A 113 32.45 -4.01 22.39
CA LEU A 113 31.40 -4.56 23.27
C LEU A 113 31.18 -3.70 24.52
N ARG A 114 32.27 -3.25 25.16
CA ARG A 114 32.19 -2.37 26.34
C ARG A 114 31.58 -1.00 26.07
N LYS A 115 31.76 -0.47 24.87
CA LYS A 115 31.13 0.79 24.42
C LYS A 115 29.66 0.64 24.11
N VAL A 116 29.31 -0.43 23.39
CA VAL A 116 27.92 -0.66 22.89
C VAL A 116 26.99 -1.25 23.96
N TYR A 117 27.57 -1.98 24.95
CA TYR A 117 26.81 -2.64 26.00
C TYR A 117 27.35 -2.22 27.40
N THR A 118 27.82 -3.13 28.20
CA THR A 118 28.24 -2.83 29.58
C THR A 118 29.76 -2.64 29.64
N PRO A 119 30.27 -1.53 30.24
CA PRO A 119 29.58 -0.47 30.99
C PRO A 119 29.16 0.77 30.19
N GLY A 120 29.62 0.95 28.97
CA GLY A 120 29.47 2.21 28.21
C GLY A 120 28.05 2.67 28.00
N VAL A 121 27.11 1.73 27.74
CA VAL A 121 25.69 2.03 27.52
C VAL A 121 25.03 2.77 28.69
N ALA A 122 25.54 2.61 29.91
CA ALA A 122 25.04 3.31 31.10
C ALA A 122 25.14 4.84 30.99
N GLU A 123 26.17 5.33 30.31
CA GLU A 123 26.35 6.76 30.07
C GLU A 123 25.21 7.30 29.19
N VAL A 124 24.88 6.61 28.12
CA VAL A 124 23.79 6.96 27.23
C VAL A 124 22.44 6.91 27.95
N CYS A 125 22.18 5.84 28.74
CA CYS A 125 20.98 5.72 29.55
C CYS A 125 20.83 6.91 30.54
N ASN A 126 21.89 7.27 31.24
CA ASN A 126 21.91 8.41 32.16
C ASN A 126 21.68 9.74 31.44
N LEU A 127 22.22 9.89 30.24
CA LEU A 127 22.02 11.08 29.42
C LEU A 127 20.53 11.23 29.02
N ILE A 128 19.93 10.18 28.54
CA ILE A 128 18.53 10.17 28.15
C ILE A 128 17.62 10.38 29.38
N ALA A 129 17.91 9.73 30.51
CA ALA A 129 17.15 9.92 31.75
C ALA A 129 17.15 11.37 32.23
N LYS A 130 18.28 12.06 32.11
CA LYS A 130 18.40 13.49 32.47
C LYS A 130 17.79 14.42 31.44
N ARG A 131 17.80 14.06 30.15
CA ARG A 131 17.36 14.88 29.03
C ARG A 131 16.69 13.98 27.99
N PRO A 132 15.38 13.72 28.12
CA PRO A 132 14.64 12.72 27.31
C PRO A 132 14.69 12.95 25.79
N PHE A 133 14.94 14.17 25.32
CA PHE A 133 15.05 14.45 23.88
C PHE A 133 16.24 13.75 23.22
N TYR A 134 17.28 13.37 23.99
CA TYR A 134 18.42 12.61 23.46
C TYR A 134 18.07 11.19 23.00
N LYS A 135 16.87 10.66 23.35
CA LYS A 135 16.36 9.43 22.74
C LYS A 135 16.29 9.54 21.22
N ASP A 136 15.98 10.73 20.69
CA ASP A 136 15.84 10.97 19.25
C ASP A 136 17.20 11.00 18.52
N THR A 137 18.31 11.11 19.26
CA THR A 137 19.67 11.05 18.71
C THR A 137 20.35 9.70 18.93
N TYR A 138 20.15 9.09 20.10
CA TYR A 138 20.93 7.92 20.52
C TYR A 138 20.17 6.60 20.51
N THR A 139 18.94 6.57 19.98
CA THR A 139 18.18 5.33 19.82
C THR A 139 17.54 5.23 18.43
N SER A 140 17.03 4.05 18.09
CA SER A 140 16.26 3.81 16.85
C SER A 140 14.81 4.31 16.92
N ILE A 141 14.36 4.83 18.07
CA ILE A 141 12.97 5.25 18.29
C ILE A 141 12.44 6.16 17.16
N PRO A 142 13.14 7.24 16.75
CA PRO A 142 12.61 8.18 15.75
C PRO A 142 12.36 7.57 14.38
N PHE A 143 12.99 6.46 14.06
CA PHE A 143 12.92 5.79 12.75
C PHE A 143 12.14 4.47 12.78
N SER A 144 11.48 4.18 13.92
CA SER A 144 10.71 2.96 14.13
C SER A 144 9.21 3.25 14.08
N VAL A 145 8.47 2.49 13.28
CA VAL A 145 7.02 2.59 13.13
C VAL A 145 6.39 1.28 13.57
N ALA A 146 5.49 1.31 14.57
CA ALA A 146 4.68 0.15 14.91
C ALA A 146 3.61 -0.06 13.84
N ILE A 147 3.53 -1.24 13.23
CA ILE A 147 2.48 -1.64 12.31
C ILE A 147 1.49 -2.51 13.08
N VAL A 148 0.38 -1.92 13.48
CA VAL A 148 -0.58 -2.48 14.44
C VAL A 148 -1.79 -3.02 13.70
N THR A 149 -2.16 -4.28 13.95
CA THR A 149 -3.37 -4.90 13.41
C THR A 149 -4.03 -5.84 14.41
N ASP A 150 -5.36 -5.99 14.30
CA ASP A 150 -6.13 -7.08 14.95
C ASP A 150 -6.58 -8.14 13.92
N GLY A 151 -6.21 -7.98 12.65
CA GLY A 151 -6.46 -8.93 11.58
C GLY A 151 -7.92 -9.05 11.14
N THR A 152 -8.75 -8.02 11.39
CA THR A 152 -10.20 -8.07 11.11
C THR A 152 -10.64 -7.55 9.75
N ALA A 153 -9.70 -7.01 8.93
CA ALA A 153 -10.00 -6.47 7.60
C ALA A 153 -8.93 -6.79 6.55
N ILE A 154 -8.34 -7.98 6.61
CA ILE A 154 -7.19 -8.36 5.79
C ILE A 154 -7.56 -8.48 4.29
N LEU A 155 -7.01 -7.61 3.44
CA LEU A 155 -6.98 -7.72 1.96
C LEU A 155 -8.27 -8.22 1.27
N GLY A 156 -9.45 -7.91 1.77
CA GLY A 156 -10.70 -8.46 1.24
C GLY A 156 -11.01 -9.91 1.66
N LEU A 157 -10.11 -10.55 2.43
CA LEU A 157 -10.38 -11.83 3.10
C LEU A 157 -11.21 -11.63 4.36
N GLY A 158 -11.26 -10.40 4.87
CA GLY A 158 -12.03 -10.05 6.06
C GLY A 158 -11.32 -10.44 7.35
N ASP A 159 -12.10 -10.95 8.30
CA ASP A 159 -11.66 -11.30 9.65
C ASP A 159 -11.01 -12.70 9.68
N ILE A 160 -9.71 -12.75 9.44
CA ILE A 160 -8.93 -13.99 9.48
C ILE A 160 -7.99 -14.09 10.68
N GLY A 161 -8.03 -13.07 11.55
CA GLY A 161 -7.23 -12.99 12.77
C GLY A 161 -5.81 -12.45 12.56
N PRO A 162 -5.18 -11.97 13.64
CA PRO A 162 -3.92 -11.21 13.55
C PRO A 162 -2.74 -12.05 13.03
N VAL A 163 -2.63 -13.32 13.42
CA VAL A 163 -1.51 -14.18 13.00
C VAL A 163 -1.53 -14.45 11.50
N ALA A 164 -2.71 -14.68 10.92
CA ALA A 164 -2.86 -14.87 9.48
C ALA A 164 -2.61 -13.56 8.70
N GLY A 165 -2.74 -12.40 9.34
CA GLY A 165 -2.37 -11.08 8.81
C GLY A 165 -0.87 -10.78 8.81
N MET A 166 -0.04 -11.55 9.53
CA MET A 166 1.41 -11.29 9.63
C MET A 166 2.10 -11.12 8.27
N PRO A 167 1.85 -11.92 7.22
CA PRO A 167 2.49 -11.71 5.93
C PRO A 167 2.24 -10.34 5.31
N VAL A 168 1.08 -9.72 5.55
CA VAL A 168 0.77 -8.36 5.11
C VAL A 168 1.61 -7.35 5.89
N MET A 169 1.65 -7.48 7.21
CA MET A 169 2.43 -6.59 8.10
C MET A 169 3.93 -6.65 7.79
N GLU A 170 4.47 -7.84 7.51
CA GLU A 170 5.84 -7.99 7.03
C GLU A 170 6.06 -7.33 5.66
N GLY A 171 5.08 -7.38 4.77
CA GLY A 171 5.12 -6.66 3.49
C GLY A 171 5.23 -5.15 3.70
N LYS A 172 4.40 -4.59 4.56
CA LYS A 172 4.45 -3.16 4.92
C LYS A 172 5.80 -2.78 5.52
N ALA A 173 6.33 -3.59 6.45
CA ALA A 173 7.63 -3.36 7.07
C ALA A 173 8.78 -3.41 6.05
N ALA A 174 8.79 -4.40 5.16
CA ALA A 174 9.79 -4.53 4.11
C ALA A 174 9.78 -3.33 3.14
N LEU A 175 8.58 -2.84 2.78
CA LEU A 175 8.43 -1.68 1.90
C LEU A 175 8.87 -0.37 2.59
N LEU A 176 8.60 -0.18 3.89
CA LEU A 176 9.11 0.96 4.66
C LEU A 176 10.64 0.97 4.66
N GLU A 177 11.27 -0.18 4.87
CA GLU A 177 12.73 -0.28 4.85
C GLU A 177 13.29 -0.03 3.44
N GLN A 178 12.76 -0.73 2.43
CA GLN A 178 13.33 -0.71 1.09
C GLN A 178 13.11 0.61 0.35
N LEU A 179 11.99 1.28 0.56
CA LEU A 179 11.66 2.51 -0.15
C LEU A 179 12.17 3.76 0.55
N VAL A 180 12.17 3.76 1.91
CA VAL A 180 12.47 4.99 2.66
C VAL A 180 13.40 4.79 3.87
N GLY A 181 13.93 3.58 4.10
CA GLY A 181 14.91 3.31 5.18
C GLY A 181 14.32 3.41 6.59
N LEU A 182 13.02 3.18 6.78
CA LEU A 182 12.38 3.15 8.10
C LEU A 182 12.16 1.72 8.59
N SER A 183 12.27 1.52 9.89
CA SER A 183 12.02 0.22 10.54
C SER A 183 10.54 0.05 10.86
N GLY A 184 9.81 -0.71 10.04
CA GLY A 184 8.46 -1.18 10.35
C GLY A 184 8.50 -2.39 11.29
N ILE A 185 7.76 -2.35 12.39
CA ILE A 185 7.72 -3.43 13.37
C ILE A 185 6.28 -3.93 13.52
N PRO A 186 5.95 -5.13 13.01
CA PRO A 186 4.62 -5.73 13.14
C PRO A 186 4.24 -5.94 14.60
N ILE A 187 3.04 -5.50 14.97
CA ILE A 187 2.42 -5.68 16.28
C ILE A 187 1.04 -6.30 16.06
N LEU A 188 0.94 -7.58 16.32
CA LEU A 188 -0.30 -8.34 16.22
C LEU A 188 -1.03 -8.34 17.55
N ILE A 189 -2.26 -7.85 17.59
CA ILE A 189 -3.06 -7.75 18.82
C ILE A 189 -4.21 -8.75 18.74
N ASP A 190 -4.21 -9.76 19.60
CA ASP A 190 -5.23 -10.80 19.65
C ASP A 190 -6.43 -10.38 20.51
N THR A 191 -7.06 -9.29 20.14
CA THR A 191 -8.34 -8.83 20.72
C THR A 191 -9.05 -7.89 19.75
N LYS A 192 -10.39 -7.85 19.82
CA LYS A 192 -11.27 -6.93 19.10
C LYS A 192 -11.82 -5.82 20.00
N ASP A 193 -11.46 -5.84 21.25
CA ASP A 193 -11.88 -4.85 22.25
C ASP A 193 -11.08 -3.54 22.07
N VAL A 194 -11.79 -2.46 21.80
CA VAL A 194 -11.19 -1.14 21.55
C VAL A 194 -10.36 -0.65 22.72
N GLU A 195 -10.84 -0.87 23.99
CA GLU A 195 -10.12 -0.45 25.19
C GLU A 195 -8.78 -1.18 25.33
N GLN A 196 -8.79 -2.48 25.08
CA GLN A 196 -7.58 -3.29 25.16
C GLN A 196 -6.58 -2.93 24.04
N ILE A 197 -7.06 -2.71 22.81
CA ILE A 197 -6.20 -2.28 21.68
C ILE A 197 -5.56 -0.94 22.02
N VAL A 198 -6.36 0.07 22.40
CA VAL A 198 -5.86 1.42 22.73
C VAL A 198 -4.89 1.37 23.91
N ALA A 199 -5.20 0.62 24.97
CA ALA A 199 -4.32 0.47 26.13
C ALA A 199 -2.99 -0.19 25.75
N THR A 200 -3.03 -1.26 24.95
CA THR A 200 -1.83 -1.97 24.48
C THR A 200 -0.93 -1.04 23.67
N VAL A 201 -1.49 -0.34 22.69
CA VAL A 201 -0.72 0.57 21.84
C VAL A 201 -0.12 1.72 22.66
N ARG A 202 -0.86 2.27 23.63
CA ARG A 202 -0.33 3.31 24.53
C ARG A 202 0.87 2.84 25.36
N HIS A 203 0.85 1.60 25.84
CA HIS A 203 1.94 1.05 26.65
C HIS A 203 3.22 0.79 25.83
N ILE A 204 3.10 0.43 24.54
CA ILE A 204 4.27 0.19 23.68
C ILE A 204 4.73 1.44 22.92
N ALA A 205 3.91 2.49 22.85
CA ALA A 205 4.19 3.72 22.09
C ALA A 205 5.56 4.37 22.39
N PRO A 206 6.12 4.30 23.62
CA PRO A 206 7.45 4.85 23.90
C PRO A 206 8.59 4.24 23.06
N THR A 207 8.40 3.07 22.47
CA THR A 207 9.38 2.40 21.61
C THR A 207 9.43 2.98 20.19
N PHE A 208 8.43 3.75 19.78
CA PHE A 208 8.21 4.11 18.38
C PHE A 208 8.20 5.62 18.13
N GLY A 209 8.61 6.01 16.93
CA GLY A 209 8.43 7.36 16.40
C GLY A 209 7.01 7.60 15.89
N GLY A 210 6.28 6.54 15.51
CA GLY A 210 4.91 6.62 15.02
C GLY A 210 4.14 5.30 15.09
N ILE A 211 2.82 5.37 15.00
CA ILE A 211 1.89 4.24 15.02
C ILE A 211 1.14 4.19 13.70
N HIS A 212 1.37 3.13 12.94
CA HIS A 212 0.68 2.80 11.70
C HIS A 212 -0.35 1.71 12.01
N ILE A 213 -1.63 2.04 11.90
CA ILE A 213 -2.74 1.11 12.07
C ILE A 213 -3.06 0.51 10.71
N GLU A 214 -3.22 -0.81 10.65
CA GLU A 214 -3.43 -1.57 9.41
C GLU A 214 -4.53 -2.61 9.59
N ASP A 215 -5.40 -2.76 8.59
CA ASP A 215 -6.37 -3.86 8.49
C ASP A 215 -7.28 -4.06 9.72
N ILE A 216 -7.64 -2.98 10.40
CA ILE A 216 -8.66 -2.97 11.46
C ILE A 216 -10.02 -2.58 10.89
N ALA A 217 -11.02 -3.44 11.07
CA ALA A 217 -12.34 -3.24 10.49
C ALA A 217 -13.09 -2.00 11.02
N SER A 218 -13.80 -1.32 10.12
CA SER A 218 -14.75 -0.27 10.48
C SER A 218 -15.98 -0.90 11.20
N PRO A 219 -16.61 -0.22 12.17
CA PRO A 219 -16.34 1.18 12.59
C PRO A 219 -15.26 1.35 13.66
N ARG A 220 -14.74 0.26 14.24
CA ARG A 220 -13.79 0.32 15.37
C ARG A 220 -12.51 1.08 15.05
N CYS A 221 -12.03 0.96 13.81
CA CYS A 221 -10.82 1.65 13.36
C CYS A 221 -10.89 3.17 13.54
N PHE A 222 -12.06 3.78 13.37
CA PHE A 222 -12.25 5.23 13.58
C PHE A 222 -12.00 5.63 15.03
N GLU A 223 -12.63 4.91 15.96
CA GLU A 223 -12.50 5.17 17.38
C GLU A 223 -11.08 4.93 17.88
N ILE A 224 -10.45 3.83 17.43
CA ILE A 224 -9.07 3.50 17.80
C ILE A 224 -8.10 4.58 17.31
N GLU A 225 -8.18 5.01 16.04
CA GLU A 225 -7.33 6.07 15.49
C GLU A 225 -7.52 7.37 16.26
N GLU A 226 -8.77 7.83 16.45
CA GLU A 226 -9.10 9.07 17.11
C GLU A 226 -8.60 9.11 18.56
N ARG A 227 -8.79 8.04 19.30
CA ARG A 227 -8.34 7.92 20.70
C ARG A 227 -6.82 7.94 20.80
N LEU A 228 -6.13 7.18 19.95
CA LEU A 228 -4.67 7.16 19.94
C LEU A 228 -4.08 8.50 19.51
N GLN A 229 -4.67 9.19 18.52
CA GLN A 229 -4.25 10.53 18.11
C GLN A 229 -4.42 11.57 19.23
N ARG A 230 -5.47 11.43 20.05
CA ARG A 230 -5.69 12.31 21.21
C ARG A 230 -4.73 12.00 22.36
N ASP A 231 -4.47 10.73 22.64
CA ASP A 231 -3.78 10.26 23.83
C ASP A 231 -2.25 10.20 23.67
N LEU A 232 -1.73 10.14 22.44
CA LEU A 232 -0.30 10.04 22.16
C LEU A 232 0.29 11.37 21.66
N SER A 233 1.56 11.60 21.99
CA SER A 233 2.35 12.74 21.50
C SER A 233 3.22 12.40 20.28
N ILE A 234 3.02 11.23 19.68
CA ILE A 234 3.65 10.78 18.44
C ILE A 234 2.57 10.60 17.36
N PRO A 235 2.92 10.68 16.06
CA PRO A 235 1.96 10.56 14.98
C PRO A 235 1.29 9.17 14.96
N VAL A 236 -0.01 9.17 14.69
CA VAL A 236 -0.85 7.96 14.50
C VAL A 236 -1.59 8.09 13.19
N MET A 237 -1.59 7.06 12.37
CA MET A 237 -2.29 7.01 11.08
C MET A 237 -2.85 5.62 10.82
N HIS A 238 -4.10 5.56 10.37
CA HIS A 238 -4.70 4.35 9.81
C HIS A 238 -4.52 4.37 8.28
N ASP A 239 -3.78 3.40 7.76
CA ASP A 239 -3.35 3.39 6.35
C ASP A 239 -4.52 3.28 5.37
N ASP A 240 -5.42 2.31 5.58
CA ASP A 240 -6.59 2.09 4.70
C ASP A 240 -7.51 3.30 4.60
N GLN A 241 -7.46 4.19 5.59
CA GLN A 241 -8.19 5.43 5.59
C GLN A 241 -7.39 6.54 4.92
N ARG A 242 -6.24 6.89 5.51
CA ARG A 242 -5.51 8.14 5.21
C ARG A 242 -4.67 8.03 3.95
N ALA A 243 -3.84 6.96 3.81
CA ALA A 243 -2.99 6.83 2.63
C ALA A 243 -3.83 6.53 1.39
N THR A 244 -4.88 5.72 1.51
CA THR A 244 -5.84 5.49 0.42
C THR A 244 -6.49 6.79 -0.03
N ALA A 245 -6.90 7.67 0.88
CA ALA A 245 -7.48 8.96 0.55
C ALA A 245 -6.46 9.90 -0.13
N VAL A 246 -5.20 9.90 0.33
CA VAL A 246 -4.11 10.67 -0.30
C VAL A 246 -3.90 10.27 -1.76
N VAL A 247 -3.77 8.97 -2.03
CA VAL A 247 -3.54 8.49 -3.41
C VAL A 247 -4.77 8.69 -4.28
N THR A 248 -5.98 8.50 -3.73
CA THR A 248 -7.22 8.79 -4.44
C THR A 248 -7.31 10.26 -4.84
N LEU A 249 -6.98 11.17 -3.94
CA LEU A 249 -6.97 12.61 -4.23
C LEU A 249 -5.94 12.95 -5.33
N ALA A 250 -4.73 12.37 -5.27
CA ALA A 250 -3.71 12.55 -6.30
C ALA A 250 -4.20 12.05 -7.68
N ALA A 251 -4.80 10.86 -7.72
CA ALA A 251 -5.38 10.29 -8.94
C ALA A 251 -6.52 11.16 -9.49
N LEU A 252 -7.40 11.67 -8.63
CA LEU A 252 -8.50 12.57 -9.02
C LEU A 252 -7.99 13.88 -9.61
N ILE A 253 -6.96 14.49 -9.02
CA ILE A 253 -6.34 15.72 -9.54
C ILE A 253 -5.84 15.48 -10.97
N ASN A 254 -5.16 14.37 -11.21
CA ASN A 254 -4.62 14.04 -12.54
C ASN A 254 -5.72 13.58 -13.51
N ALA A 255 -6.72 12.82 -13.06
CA ALA A 255 -7.88 12.44 -13.85
C ALA A 255 -8.64 13.67 -14.36
N CYS A 256 -8.91 14.63 -13.48
CA CYS A 256 -9.56 15.88 -13.84
C CYS A 256 -8.75 16.68 -14.86
N LYS A 257 -7.42 16.78 -14.66
CA LYS A 257 -6.52 17.44 -15.63
C LYS A 257 -6.55 16.76 -17.00
N SER A 258 -6.57 15.42 -17.05
CA SER A 258 -6.50 14.66 -18.30
C SER A 258 -7.76 14.81 -19.17
N VAL A 259 -8.92 15.03 -18.56
CA VAL A 259 -10.20 15.20 -19.25
C VAL A 259 -10.68 16.68 -19.31
N GLY A 260 -9.87 17.62 -18.79
CA GLY A 260 -10.20 19.05 -18.82
C GLY A 260 -11.34 19.47 -17.87
N VAL A 261 -11.56 18.72 -16.78
CA VAL A 261 -12.56 19.02 -15.74
C VAL A 261 -11.87 19.70 -14.56
N SER A 262 -12.50 20.71 -13.97
CA SER A 262 -12.04 21.31 -12.71
C SER A 262 -12.57 20.53 -11.53
N LEU A 263 -11.69 19.95 -10.69
CA LEU A 263 -12.10 19.25 -9.46
C LEU A 263 -12.84 20.20 -8.49
N ASP A 264 -12.45 21.48 -8.47
CA ASP A 264 -13.09 22.50 -7.61
C ASP A 264 -14.51 22.86 -8.08
N GLU A 265 -14.87 22.56 -9.33
CA GLU A 265 -16.20 22.84 -9.88
C GLU A 265 -17.09 21.59 -9.93
N ALA A 266 -16.49 20.41 -10.04
CA ALA A 266 -17.17 19.14 -10.18
C ALA A 266 -17.97 18.74 -8.95
N GLN A 267 -19.15 18.13 -9.16
CA GLN A 267 -19.88 17.44 -8.10
C GLN A 267 -19.30 16.03 -7.93
N VAL A 268 -18.77 15.74 -6.75
CA VAL A 268 -18.21 14.43 -6.44
C VAL A 268 -19.22 13.60 -5.64
N GLY A 269 -19.31 12.31 -5.97
CA GLY A 269 -20.06 11.31 -5.21
C GLY A 269 -19.16 10.15 -4.76
N VAL A 270 -19.37 9.69 -3.53
CA VAL A 270 -18.66 8.52 -2.96
C VAL A 270 -19.67 7.43 -2.62
N ILE A 271 -19.47 6.24 -3.19
CA ILE A 271 -20.30 5.05 -2.96
C ILE A 271 -19.53 4.09 -2.07
N GLY A 272 -20.08 3.82 -0.87
CA GLY A 272 -19.41 3.03 0.16
C GLY A 272 -18.66 3.90 1.17
N LEU A 273 -19.32 4.25 2.28
CA LEU A 273 -18.77 5.08 3.37
C LEU A 273 -18.20 4.22 4.50
N GLY A 274 -17.33 3.26 4.12
CA GLY A 274 -16.49 2.49 5.03
C GLY A 274 -15.24 3.28 5.46
N ALA A 275 -14.18 2.57 5.89
CA ALA A 275 -12.92 3.18 6.33
C ALA A 275 -12.33 4.10 5.24
N ALA A 276 -12.12 3.59 4.04
CA ALA A 276 -11.58 4.37 2.92
C ALA A 276 -12.55 5.46 2.44
N GLY A 277 -13.78 5.09 2.09
CA GLY A 277 -14.71 6.02 1.42
C GLY A 277 -15.09 7.24 2.24
N LEU A 278 -15.27 7.09 3.57
CA LEU A 278 -15.55 8.21 4.46
C LEU A 278 -14.38 9.21 4.49
N THR A 279 -13.15 8.71 4.55
CA THR A 279 -11.94 9.54 4.57
C THR A 279 -11.65 10.16 3.20
N ILE A 280 -11.90 9.44 2.10
CA ILE A 280 -11.81 9.99 0.74
C ILE A 280 -12.78 11.18 0.60
N ALA A 281 -14.04 11.01 1.02
CA ALA A 281 -15.01 12.11 0.98
C ALA A 281 -14.56 13.31 1.82
N GLU A 282 -14.02 13.08 3.03
CA GLU A 282 -13.46 14.11 3.89
C GLU A 282 -12.31 14.88 3.21
N PHE A 283 -11.39 14.16 2.56
CA PHE A 283 -10.25 14.77 1.87
C PHE A 283 -10.66 15.60 0.67
N ILE A 284 -11.61 15.10 -0.13
CA ILE A 284 -12.14 15.84 -1.27
C ILE A 284 -12.85 17.10 -0.79
N MET A 285 -13.69 17.00 0.24
CA MET A 285 -14.37 18.17 0.85
C MET A 285 -13.38 19.20 1.40
N SER A 286 -12.31 18.73 2.04
CA SER A 286 -11.28 19.62 2.60
C SER A 286 -10.43 20.28 1.49
N TYR A 287 -10.22 19.59 0.37
CA TYR A 287 -9.47 20.11 -0.76
C TYR A 287 -10.28 21.12 -1.57
N THR A 288 -11.54 20.80 -1.90
CA THR A 288 -12.40 21.61 -2.78
C THR A 288 -13.24 22.66 -2.05
N GLY A 289 -13.41 22.50 -0.73
CA GLY A 289 -14.36 23.32 0.06
C GLY A 289 -15.84 23.00 -0.20
N LYS A 290 -16.15 22.00 -1.03
CA LYS A 290 -17.51 21.62 -1.43
C LYS A 290 -17.98 20.33 -0.76
N PRO A 291 -19.30 20.19 -0.46
CA PRO A 291 -19.83 18.95 0.06
C PRO A 291 -19.82 17.84 -1.01
N VAL A 292 -19.54 16.60 -0.56
CA VAL A 292 -19.53 15.39 -1.36
C VAL A 292 -20.82 14.60 -1.13
N LEU A 293 -21.43 14.07 -2.20
CA LEU A 293 -22.56 13.14 -2.11
C LEU A 293 -22.06 11.79 -1.60
N GLY A 294 -22.74 11.18 -0.61
CA GLY A 294 -22.29 9.92 -0.02
C GLY A 294 -23.39 8.89 0.09
N ALA A 295 -23.16 7.67 -0.45
CA ALA A 295 -24.08 6.55 -0.35
C ALA A 295 -23.49 5.40 0.48
N ALA A 296 -24.29 4.83 1.37
CA ALA A 296 -23.93 3.70 2.20
C ALA A 296 -25.14 2.82 2.52
N ARG A 297 -24.88 1.57 2.92
CA ARG A 297 -25.95 0.63 3.31
C ARG A 297 -26.55 0.92 4.69
N THR A 298 -25.80 1.57 5.59
CA THR A 298 -26.21 1.79 6.97
C THR A 298 -26.43 3.25 7.24
N GLU A 299 -27.51 3.57 7.98
CA GLU A 299 -27.82 4.91 8.44
C GLU A 299 -26.69 5.52 9.28
N ALA A 300 -26.03 4.71 10.11
CA ALA A 300 -24.91 5.15 10.92
C ALA A 300 -23.72 5.66 10.08
N SER A 301 -23.47 5.08 8.89
CA SER A 301 -22.43 5.56 7.97
C SER A 301 -22.84 6.86 7.28
N LEU A 302 -24.10 6.98 6.87
CA LEU A 302 -24.66 8.22 6.32
C LEU A 302 -24.60 9.35 7.34
N GLN A 303 -24.94 9.07 8.60
CA GLN A 303 -24.88 10.05 9.67
C GLN A 303 -23.44 10.49 9.99
N ARG A 304 -22.47 9.57 10.00
CA ARG A 304 -21.05 9.95 10.12
C ARG A 304 -20.60 10.87 8.98
N HIS A 305 -21.07 10.62 7.77
CA HIS A 305 -20.80 11.48 6.62
C HIS A 305 -21.44 12.87 6.77
N ALA A 306 -22.70 12.93 7.18
CA ALA A 306 -23.40 14.18 7.41
C ALA A 306 -22.74 15.06 8.50
N VAL A 307 -22.30 14.45 9.62
CA VAL A 307 -21.56 15.15 10.69
C VAL A 307 -20.27 15.79 10.15
N ARG A 308 -19.64 15.18 9.13
CA ARG A 308 -18.46 15.72 8.44
C ARG A 308 -18.79 16.67 7.29
N ARG A 309 -20.03 17.18 7.21
CA ARG A 309 -20.55 18.11 6.19
C ARG A 309 -20.74 17.50 4.79
N GLY A 310 -20.74 16.17 4.67
CA GLY A 310 -21.15 15.50 3.46
C GLY A 310 -22.67 15.47 3.29
N ILE A 311 -23.14 15.16 2.09
CA ILE A 311 -24.57 15.05 1.77
C ILE A 311 -24.95 13.59 1.66
N PRO A 312 -25.71 13.00 2.61
CA PRO A 312 -26.29 11.68 2.47
C PRO A 312 -27.10 11.57 1.18
N SER A 313 -26.86 10.52 0.42
CA SER A 313 -27.46 10.32 -0.91
C SER A 313 -27.66 8.84 -1.18
N THR A 314 -28.38 8.51 -2.23
CA THR A 314 -28.53 7.16 -2.74
C THR A 314 -27.55 6.89 -3.89
N LEU A 315 -27.36 5.62 -4.24
CA LEU A 315 -26.58 5.23 -5.43
C LEU A 315 -27.14 5.92 -6.70
N ASP A 316 -28.45 5.84 -6.91
CA ASP A 316 -29.10 6.43 -8.09
C ASP A 316 -28.93 7.95 -8.16
N GLU A 317 -29.03 8.64 -7.02
CA GLU A 317 -28.79 10.08 -6.95
C GLU A 317 -27.34 10.45 -7.27
N ILE A 318 -26.38 9.69 -6.78
CA ILE A 318 -24.96 9.90 -7.10
C ILE A 318 -24.73 9.72 -8.59
N MET A 319 -25.18 8.59 -9.15
CA MET A 319 -24.99 8.31 -10.57
C MET A 319 -25.70 9.34 -11.47
N ALA A 320 -26.82 9.88 -11.04
CA ALA A 320 -27.55 10.92 -11.78
C ALA A 320 -26.93 12.32 -11.68
N LYS A 321 -26.25 12.67 -10.58
CA LYS A 321 -25.85 14.06 -10.28
C LYS A 321 -24.32 14.28 -10.29
N ALA A 322 -23.53 13.27 -9.91
CA ALA A 322 -22.10 13.44 -9.74
C ALA A 322 -21.36 13.42 -11.09
N ASP A 323 -20.41 14.30 -11.28
CA ASP A 323 -19.50 14.31 -12.42
C ASP A 323 -18.34 13.33 -12.20
N ILE A 324 -17.98 13.12 -10.93
CA ILE A 324 -16.94 12.20 -10.50
C ILE A 324 -17.55 11.24 -9.47
N VAL A 325 -17.37 9.94 -9.70
CA VAL A 325 -17.85 8.88 -8.82
C VAL A 325 -16.66 8.06 -8.32
N VAL A 326 -16.48 8.01 -7.00
CA VAL A 326 -15.53 7.13 -6.34
C VAL A 326 -16.30 6.03 -5.62
N ALA A 327 -16.02 4.78 -5.92
CA ALA A 327 -16.70 3.64 -5.32
C ALA A 327 -15.74 2.75 -4.53
N THR A 328 -16.08 2.49 -3.26
CA THR A 328 -15.32 1.70 -2.27
C THR A 328 -16.27 0.82 -1.47
N SER A 329 -17.27 0.26 -2.13
CA SER A 329 -18.40 -0.45 -1.48
C SER A 329 -18.08 -1.90 -1.12
N GLY A 330 -17.08 -2.50 -1.77
CA GLY A 330 -16.79 -3.93 -1.71
C GLY A 330 -17.82 -4.81 -2.42
N VAL A 331 -18.76 -4.22 -3.17
CA VAL A 331 -19.84 -4.95 -3.87
C VAL A 331 -19.55 -5.00 -5.35
N ARG A 332 -19.18 -6.19 -5.83
CA ARG A 332 -18.91 -6.45 -7.23
C ARG A 332 -20.09 -6.06 -8.13
N ASP A 333 -19.79 -5.43 -9.26
CA ASP A 333 -20.78 -5.08 -10.30
C ASP A 333 -21.99 -4.27 -9.76
N LEU A 334 -21.78 -3.46 -8.71
CA LEU A 334 -22.81 -2.60 -8.11
C LEU A 334 -23.29 -1.54 -9.10
N ILE A 335 -22.35 -0.89 -9.80
CA ILE A 335 -22.63 0.13 -10.82
C ILE A 335 -22.91 -0.58 -12.14
N LYS A 336 -24.11 -0.35 -12.70
CA LYS A 336 -24.49 -0.92 -14.00
C LYS A 336 -24.13 0.04 -15.14
N PRO A 337 -23.74 -0.46 -16.32
CA PRO A 337 -23.44 0.42 -17.48
C PRO A 337 -24.54 1.44 -17.78
N ALA A 338 -25.81 1.04 -17.64
CA ALA A 338 -26.95 1.93 -17.89
C ALA A 338 -27.10 3.09 -16.89
N MET A 339 -26.37 3.07 -15.77
CA MET A 339 -26.36 4.17 -14.77
C MET A 339 -25.33 5.25 -15.10
N ILE A 340 -24.39 4.99 -16.01
CA ILE A 340 -23.30 5.90 -16.34
C ILE A 340 -23.82 6.98 -17.30
N ARG A 341 -23.49 8.23 -16.97
CA ARG A 341 -23.70 9.38 -17.85
C ARG A 341 -22.44 9.64 -18.69
N GLU A 342 -22.64 10.12 -19.90
CA GLU A 342 -21.53 10.52 -20.76
C GLU A 342 -20.66 11.59 -20.10
N GLY A 343 -19.36 11.40 -20.17
CA GLY A 343 -18.37 12.33 -19.61
C GLY A 343 -18.05 12.15 -18.13
N GLN A 344 -18.70 11.20 -17.40
CA GLN A 344 -18.37 10.94 -16.00
C GLN A 344 -16.96 10.37 -15.82
N ILE A 345 -16.32 10.71 -14.70
CA ILE A 345 -15.09 10.05 -14.21
C ILE A 345 -15.52 9.00 -13.18
N ILE A 346 -15.14 7.74 -13.39
CA ILE A 346 -15.54 6.61 -12.52
C ILE A 346 -14.30 5.92 -11.94
N LEU A 347 -14.17 5.91 -10.61
CA LEU A 347 -13.10 5.23 -9.88
C LEU A 347 -13.67 4.09 -9.04
N PRO A 348 -13.83 2.87 -9.58
CA PRO A 348 -14.25 1.69 -8.83
C PRO A 348 -13.04 1.08 -8.12
N LEU A 349 -12.82 1.44 -6.86
CA LEU A 349 -11.58 1.19 -6.13
C LEU A 349 -11.58 -0.11 -5.32
N SER A 350 -12.70 -0.86 -5.27
CA SER A 350 -12.73 -2.11 -4.51
C SER A 350 -11.87 -3.20 -5.13
N ASN A 351 -11.09 -3.88 -4.28
CA ASN A 351 -10.27 -5.03 -4.63
C ASN A 351 -10.77 -6.28 -3.87
N PRO A 352 -10.73 -7.49 -4.47
CA PRO A 352 -10.25 -7.83 -5.83
C PRO A 352 -11.29 -7.58 -6.93
N TYR A 353 -12.55 -7.29 -6.58
CA TYR A 353 -13.65 -7.13 -7.53
C TYR A 353 -14.17 -5.69 -7.49
N PRO A 354 -13.98 -4.91 -8.57
CA PRO A 354 -14.47 -3.53 -8.63
C PRO A 354 -15.99 -3.46 -8.74
N GLU A 355 -16.56 -2.30 -8.43
CA GLU A 355 -17.99 -2.01 -8.53
C GLU A 355 -18.49 -1.99 -9.98
N ILE A 356 -17.60 -1.79 -10.93
CA ILE A 356 -17.79 -1.97 -12.37
C ILE A 356 -16.42 -2.20 -13.01
N ASP A 357 -16.37 -3.01 -14.04
CA ASP A 357 -15.16 -3.14 -14.86
C ASP A 357 -14.87 -1.81 -15.57
N PRO A 358 -13.63 -1.26 -15.46
CA PRO A 358 -13.29 0.01 -16.08
C PRO A 358 -13.55 0.07 -17.60
N GLU A 359 -13.31 -1.02 -18.33
CA GLU A 359 -13.59 -1.07 -19.76
C GLU A 359 -15.09 -0.99 -20.07
N LEU A 360 -15.92 -1.60 -19.22
CA LEU A 360 -17.37 -1.48 -19.35
C LEU A 360 -17.85 -0.07 -19.05
N ALA A 361 -17.23 0.61 -18.07
CA ALA A 361 -17.54 2.00 -17.76
C ALA A 361 -17.20 2.93 -18.93
N LEU A 362 -16.04 2.76 -19.54
CA LEU A 362 -15.64 3.54 -20.73
C LEU A 362 -16.57 3.27 -21.92
N LYS A 363 -16.94 2.01 -22.18
CA LYS A 363 -17.90 1.65 -23.24
C LYS A 363 -19.29 2.23 -22.99
N ALA A 364 -19.66 2.49 -21.76
CA ALA A 364 -20.94 3.09 -21.37
C ALA A 364 -20.95 4.63 -21.42
N GLY A 365 -19.83 5.28 -21.77
CA GLY A 365 -19.73 6.73 -21.95
C GLY A 365 -18.97 7.45 -20.86
N ALA A 366 -18.33 6.76 -19.91
CA ALA A 366 -17.41 7.42 -18.97
C ALA A 366 -16.23 8.04 -19.73
N ALA A 367 -15.85 9.28 -19.38
CA ALA A 367 -14.67 9.94 -19.95
C ALA A 367 -13.37 9.30 -19.47
N LEU A 368 -13.39 8.75 -18.24
CA LEU A 368 -12.26 8.06 -17.62
C LEU A 368 -12.77 7.03 -16.61
N ALA A 369 -12.12 5.87 -16.57
CA ALA A 369 -12.32 4.87 -15.53
C ALA A 369 -11.00 4.28 -15.08
N LEU A 370 -10.80 4.14 -13.74
CA LEU A 370 -9.56 3.69 -13.11
C LEU A 370 -9.88 2.80 -11.93
N ASP A 371 -9.31 1.59 -11.88
CA ASP A 371 -9.55 0.64 -10.80
C ASP A 371 -8.62 0.80 -9.59
N GLY A 372 -8.97 0.10 -8.48
CA GLY A 372 -8.23 0.15 -7.23
C GLY A 372 -6.82 -0.48 -7.27
N ARG A 373 -6.44 -1.17 -8.35
CA ARG A 373 -5.08 -1.71 -8.52
C ARG A 373 -4.10 -0.60 -8.84
N THR A 374 -4.56 0.43 -9.53
CA THR A 374 -3.77 1.61 -9.87
C THR A 374 -3.66 2.56 -8.67
N VAL A 375 -4.72 2.69 -7.87
CA VAL A 375 -4.75 3.54 -6.67
C VAL A 375 -4.29 2.74 -5.45
N ASN A 376 -2.95 2.60 -5.31
CA ASN A 376 -2.35 1.82 -4.23
C ASN A 376 -1.76 2.74 -3.15
N ASN A 377 -2.12 2.49 -1.88
CA ASN A 377 -1.63 3.24 -0.71
C ASN A 377 -0.09 3.24 -0.57
N LEU A 378 0.60 2.29 -1.22
CA LEU A 378 2.06 2.25 -1.31
C LEU A 378 2.68 3.54 -1.86
N LEU A 379 1.96 4.28 -2.70
CA LEU A 379 2.44 5.59 -3.20
C LEU A 379 2.54 6.66 -2.11
N ALA A 380 1.75 6.54 -1.04
CA ALA A 380 1.66 7.57 0.00
C ALA A 380 2.44 7.24 1.26
N TYR A 381 2.13 6.07 1.92
CA TYR A 381 2.55 5.85 3.31
C TYR A 381 4.06 5.85 3.54
N PRO A 382 4.94 5.35 2.63
CA PRO A 382 6.37 5.36 2.93
C PRO A 382 6.92 6.77 3.03
N GLY A 383 6.70 7.59 2.00
CA GLY A 383 7.14 8.99 1.98
C GLY A 383 6.46 9.84 3.06
N LEU A 384 5.18 9.58 3.33
CA LEU A 384 4.44 10.26 4.40
C LEU A 384 5.08 9.99 5.77
N TRP A 385 5.37 8.72 6.11
CA TRP A 385 6.07 8.38 7.33
C TRP A 385 7.47 8.97 7.37
N ARG A 386 8.21 8.91 6.27
CA ARG A 386 9.56 9.45 6.20
C ARG A 386 9.58 10.94 6.53
N GLY A 387 8.81 11.76 5.82
CA GLY A 387 8.77 13.21 6.08
C GLY A 387 8.23 13.57 7.47
N THR A 388 7.26 12.81 7.97
CA THR A 388 6.70 12.98 9.33
C THR A 388 7.75 12.74 10.40
N LEU A 389 8.55 11.66 10.28
CA LEU A 389 9.55 11.28 11.27
C LEU A 389 10.83 12.11 11.15
N ASP A 390 11.23 12.51 9.96
CA ASP A 390 12.36 13.41 9.76
C ASP A 390 12.16 14.77 10.44
N ALA A 391 10.92 15.30 10.34
CA ALA A 391 10.52 16.51 11.05
C ALA A 391 10.23 16.29 12.55
N LEU A 392 10.30 15.04 13.06
CA LEU A 392 9.85 14.67 14.41
C LEU A 392 8.45 15.23 14.72
N ALA A 393 7.54 15.17 13.75
CA ALA A 393 6.21 15.74 13.90
C ALA A 393 5.43 15.07 15.04
N SER A 394 4.69 15.85 15.81
CA SER A 394 3.88 15.36 16.94
C SER A 394 2.58 14.66 16.48
N ARG A 395 2.12 14.97 15.28
CA ARG A 395 0.94 14.39 14.62
C ARG A 395 1.02 14.62 13.12
N ILE A 396 0.18 13.93 12.35
CA ILE A 396 0.02 14.18 10.91
C ILE A 396 -1.21 15.09 10.73
N THR A 397 -1.02 16.23 10.07
CA THR A 397 -2.09 17.20 9.79
C THR A 397 -2.70 16.97 8.41
N TYR A 398 -3.89 17.55 8.18
CA TYR A 398 -4.50 17.53 6.84
C TYR A 398 -3.58 18.18 5.78
N ASP A 399 -2.88 19.26 6.12
CA ASP A 399 -1.94 19.92 5.20
C ASP A 399 -0.78 19.00 4.80
N MET A 400 -0.31 18.13 5.70
CA MET A 400 0.69 17.11 5.38
C MET A 400 0.14 16.05 4.41
N TYR A 401 -1.10 15.59 4.61
CA TYR A 401 -1.77 14.67 3.68
C TYR A 401 -2.00 15.31 2.31
N ARG A 402 -2.44 16.57 2.29
CA ARG A 402 -2.61 17.34 1.05
C ARG A 402 -1.30 17.53 0.31
N ALA A 403 -0.23 17.86 1.03
CA ALA A 403 1.12 17.99 0.45
C ALA A 403 1.59 16.67 -0.17
N ALA A 404 1.33 15.53 0.49
CA ALA A 404 1.62 14.21 -0.06
C ALA A 404 0.85 13.94 -1.38
N ALA A 405 -0.47 14.23 -1.40
CA ALA A 405 -1.28 14.05 -2.60
C ALA A 405 -0.80 14.91 -3.78
N LEU A 406 -0.44 16.16 -3.52
CA LEU A 406 0.10 17.07 -4.53
C LEU A 406 1.47 16.63 -5.04
N ALA A 407 2.34 16.10 -4.16
CA ALA A 407 3.63 15.57 -4.55
C ALA A 407 3.50 14.32 -5.44
N ILE A 408 2.58 13.40 -5.11
CA ILE A 408 2.28 12.22 -5.94
C ILE A 408 1.74 12.67 -7.31
N SER A 409 0.76 13.59 -7.33
CA SER A 409 0.20 14.13 -8.57
C SER A 409 1.27 14.81 -9.43
N GLY A 410 2.18 15.56 -8.82
CA GLY A 410 3.25 16.28 -9.53
C GLY A 410 4.38 15.37 -10.04
N ALA A 411 4.57 14.19 -9.44
CA ALA A 411 5.57 13.21 -9.86
C ALA A 411 5.04 12.25 -10.96
N THR A 412 3.79 12.41 -11.37
CA THR A 412 3.14 11.55 -12.37
C THR A 412 3.56 11.97 -13.78
N GLU A 413 3.96 11.00 -14.60
CA GLU A 413 4.31 11.23 -16.00
C GLU A 413 3.09 11.59 -16.85
N GLN A 414 3.33 12.28 -17.97
CA GLN A 414 2.25 12.68 -18.87
C GLN A 414 1.57 11.43 -19.48
N GLY A 415 0.25 11.35 -19.33
CA GLY A 415 -0.55 10.23 -19.81
C GLY A 415 -0.88 9.20 -18.73
N GLU A 416 -0.19 9.25 -17.58
CA GLU A 416 -0.49 8.41 -16.41
C GLU A 416 -1.35 9.17 -15.40
N LEU A 417 -2.03 8.46 -14.52
CA LEU A 417 -2.86 9.06 -13.46
C LEU A 417 -2.17 9.06 -12.10
N VAL A 418 -1.29 8.10 -11.88
CA VAL A 418 -0.40 8.01 -10.72
C VAL A 418 0.95 7.46 -11.16
N PRO A 419 2.06 7.80 -10.48
CA PRO A 419 3.38 7.28 -10.83
C PRO A 419 3.54 5.82 -10.40
N SER A 420 4.61 5.15 -10.88
CA SER A 420 4.97 3.83 -10.38
C SER A 420 5.36 3.89 -8.89
N PRO A 421 4.78 3.04 -8.02
CA PRO A 421 5.09 3.05 -6.59
C PRO A 421 6.50 2.54 -6.26
N LEU A 422 7.23 1.98 -7.21
CA LEU A 422 8.61 1.52 -7.03
C LEU A 422 9.65 2.58 -7.38
N MET A 423 9.23 3.78 -7.80
CA MET A 423 10.14 4.91 -8.11
C MET A 423 10.58 5.60 -6.82
N PRO A 424 11.88 5.55 -6.42
CA PRO A 424 12.36 6.18 -5.19
C PRO A 424 12.10 7.69 -5.14
N GLN A 425 12.15 8.36 -6.28
CA GLN A 425 11.93 9.80 -6.42
C GLN A 425 10.53 10.24 -5.99
N VAL A 426 9.52 9.37 -6.16
CA VAL A 426 8.14 9.64 -5.71
C VAL A 426 8.10 9.73 -4.18
N HIS A 427 8.71 8.74 -3.51
CA HIS A 427 8.74 8.70 -2.04
C HIS A 427 9.56 9.84 -1.45
N LEU A 428 10.64 10.24 -2.13
CA LEU A 428 11.45 11.40 -1.75
C LEU A 428 10.64 12.70 -1.88
N ALA A 429 9.96 12.90 -3.01
CA ALA A 429 9.11 14.07 -3.23
C ALA A 429 8.00 14.18 -2.17
N VAL A 430 7.35 13.04 -1.84
CA VAL A 430 6.35 12.98 -0.78
C VAL A 430 6.97 13.30 0.57
N ALA A 431 8.14 12.73 0.92
CA ALA A 431 8.80 12.99 2.20
C ALA A 431 9.16 14.48 2.36
N HIS A 432 9.73 15.11 1.34
CA HIS A 432 10.05 16.54 1.36
C HIS A 432 8.81 17.41 1.52
N ALA A 433 7.74 17.13 0.75
CA ALA A 433 6.50 17.89 0.82
C ALA A 433 5.84 17.79 2.20
N VAL A 434 5.81 16.58 2.78
CA VAL A 434 5.24 16.30 4.10
C VAL A 434 6.07 16.96 5.20
N ALA A 435 7.39 16.86 5.16
CA ALA A 435 8.29 17.48 6.14
C ALA A 435 8.13 19.01 6.13
N LYS A 436 8.06 19.62 4.94
CA LYS A 436 7.80 21.05 4.78
C LYS A 436 6.45 21.45 5.38
N ALA A 437 5.38 20.71 5.05
CA ALA A 437 4.05 20.97 5.59
C ALA A 437 3.99 20.77 7.12
N ALA A 438 4.75 19.84 7.68
CA ALA A 438 4.87 19.67 9.13
C ALA A 438 5.48 20.88 9.82
N MET A 439 6.52 21.49 9.24
CA MET A 439 7.12 22.72 9.74
C MET A 439 6.16 23.91 9.61
N GLU A 440 5.50 24.05 8.46
CA GLU A 440 4.57 25.15 8.18
C GLU A 440 3.33 25.10 9.08
N SER A 441 2.82 23.91 9.40
CA SER A 441 1.68 23.72 10.33
C SER A 441 2.08 23.71 11.81
N GLY A 442 3.36 23.94 12.14
CA GLY A 442 3.83 24.07 13.51
C GLY A 442 3.82 22.78 14.33
N VAL A 443 3.74 21.62 13.70
CA VAL A 443 3.74 20.31 14.38
C VAL A 443 5.12 19.64 14.40
N ALA A 444 6.08 20.15 13.63
CA ALA A 444 7.45 19.70 13.62
C ALA A 444 8.19 20.10 14.92
N ARG A 445 8.94 19.17 15.50
CA ARG A 445 9.85 19.39 16.64
C ARG A 445 11.30 19.54 16.20
N ARG A 446 11.60 19.31 14.93
CA ARG A 446 12.89 19.51 14.28
C ARG A 446 12.71 20.40 13.07
N THR A 447 13.57 21.43 12.97
CA THR A 447 13.66 22.26 11.76
C THR A 447 14.67 21.60 10.82
N LEU A 448 14.23 21.36 9.58
CA LEU A 448 15.07 20.78 8.53
C LEU A 448 15.62 21.91 7.65
N GLY A 449 16.92 21.84 7.37
CA GLY A 449 17.63 22.83 6.56
C GLY A 449 17.55 22.57 5.05
N PRO A 450 18.14 23.47 4.22
CA PRO A 450 18.18 23.30 2.77
C PRO A 450 18.77 21.95 2.34
N ASP A 451 19.81 21.47 2.99
CA ASP A 451 20.49 20.20 2.66
C ASP A 451 19.53 19.00 2.67
N TYR A 452 18.50 19.03 3.52
CA TYR A 452 17.46 18.01 3.52
C TYR A 452 16.67 18.00 2.22
N PHE A 453 16.27 19.18 1.74
CA PHE A 453 15.43 19.33 0.55
C PHE A 453 16.21 19.22 -0.77
N GLU A 454 17.53 19.38 -0.72
CA GLU A 454 18.43 19.21 -1.87
C GLU A 454 18.89 17.75 -2.02
N ASN A 455 18.71 16.93 -1.01
CA ASN A 455 19.08 15.51 -1.06
C ASN A 455 18.26 14.74 -2.07
N THR A 456 18.93 13.85 -2.81
CA THR A 456 18.32 12.98 -3.84
C THR A 456 18.21 11.53 -3.42
N ASP A 457 18.69 11.16 -2.23
CA ASP A 457 18.62 9.81 -1.66
C ASP A 457 17.60 9.74 -0.50
N VAL A 458 16.46 9.14 -0.76
CA VAL A 458 15.41 8.96 0.24
C VAL A 458 15.83 8.06 1.42
N LYS A 459 16.86 7.24 1.23
CA LYS A 459 17.43 6.37 2.26
C LYS A 459 18.62 7.00 3.00
N ALA A 460 18.98 8.23 2.65
CA ALA A 460 20.07 8.91 3.36
C ALA A 460 19.84 8.86 4.88
N ASP A 461 20.88 8.49 5.59
CA ASP A 461 20.84 8.32 7.05
C ASP A 461 20.96 9.69 7.73
N TRP A 462 19.86 10.43 7.71
CA TRP A 462 19.76 11.74 8.34
C TRP A 462 20.10 11.72 9.84
N ALA A 463 19.88 10.54 10.48
CA ALA A 463 20.21 10.36 11.88
C ALA A 463 21.73 10.40 12.13
N ARG A 464 22.54 10.04 11.13
CA ARG A 464 24.01 10.10 11.24
C ARG A 464 24.59 11.46 10.85
N ALA A 465 23.84 12.27 10.13
CA ALA A 465 24.25 13.59 9.68
C ALA A 465 23.98 14.71 10.71
N LEU A 466 23.29 14.39 11.80
CA LEU A 466 22.96 15.27 12.93
C LEU A 466 23.69 14.83 14.19
#